data_76ee86dc29bbba36b8ab8feef4b6b336
#
_entry.id   76ee86dc29bbba36b8ab8feef4b6b336
#
_cell.length_a   1.000
_cell.length_b   1.000
_cell.length_c   1.000
_cell.angle_alpha   90.00
_cell.angle_beta   90.00
_cell.angle_gamma   90.00
#
_symmetry.space_group_name_H-M   'P 1'
#
loop_
_entity.id
_entity.type
_entity.pdbx_description
1 polymer ?
#
loop_
_entity_poly.entity_id
_entity_poly.type
_entity_poly.pdbx_seq_one_letter_code
_entity_poly.pdbx_strand_id
1 'polypeptide(L)'
;MQLLRSLLKQISYESVRGDDDRKITDICCHSEKVKEGSLFVCINGYRNNGHEYVPQAVEHGAAVLVVDDRYVIESRSGPVILTEHMKVNVYELIRDRNICVVTVRDTRKALSALSAAFFDHPAERMKMIGITGTNGKTTTAFLTAGILQEAGYRVGMIGTIESYDGRRRETVKNTTPESCEIHRLLSRMVENECDCCVMEVSSQGIALQRTADIFFDIGVFLNIESDHIGKGEHATFSEYLYCKSRLMRQCGIGIVNQDDPNVDKILAGHTCEVENFSIRHPSDVMAEDEWYEMGSGSLQSHFTVKKEWQREEVVMQLPGQFNIYNALAAISVAGHFKVDREQIKAALAKQVVPGRCQNMSAGAGYVFLIDYAHNEMSLRNLLETLRKFEPARLIVIFGCGGNRSVLRRYQMGETAGRLADFTIITSDNPRWEDPGRIMNQIEDGLRGTVRAGVKPSYIKIADRRAAVEYAVSMAEKRDIIVLAGKGHESYQEIKGIRYPLDDRKIVQEALDGGVREYHC
;
A
#
# COMPACT_ATOMS: atom_id res chain seq x y z
N MET A 1 19.27 15.38 18.06
CA MET A 1 19.36 16.82 17.74
C MET A 1 20.56 17.07 16.86
N GLN A 2 20.40 17.80 15.75
CA GLN A 2 21.44 18.08 14.76
C GLN A 2 21.60 19.60 14.61
N LEU A 3 22.80 20.07 14.22
CA LEU A 3 23.00 21.47 13.85
C LEU A 3 22.51 21.72 12.42
N LEU A 4 21.79 22.84 12.20
CA LEU A 4 21.27 23.19 10.86
C LEU A 4 22.39 23.19 9.81
N ARG A 5 23.52 23.84 10.09
CA ARG A 5 24.67 23.89 9.16
C ARG A 5 25.20 22.50 8.74
N SER A 6 25.04 21.48 9.59
CA SER A 6 25.43 20.11 9.27
C SER A 6 24.42 19.45 8.31
N LEU A 7 23.15 19.72 8.51
CA LEU A 7 22.07 19.26 7.63
C LEU A 7 22.14 19.92 6.24
N LEU A 8 22.45 21.21 6.20
CA LEU A 8 22.56 21.98 4.95
C LEU A 8 23.67 21.48 4.02
N LYS A 9 24.70 20.79 4.54
CA LYS A 9 25.75 20.17 3.71
C LYS A 9 25.21 19.03 2.82
N GLN A 10 24.03 18.50 3.11
CA GLN A 10 23.43 17.38 2.39
C GLN A 10 22.52 17.83 1.23
N ILE A 11 22.28 19.11 1.09
CA ILE A 11 21.38 19.67 0.06
C ILE A 11 22.04 20.82 -0.71
N SER A 12 21.58 21.03 -1.93
CA SER A 12 21.85 22.29 -2.65
C SER A 12 20.77 23.30 -2.29
N TYR A 13 21.15 24.50 -1.95
CA TYR A 13 20.23 25.59 -1.63
C TYR A 13 20.62 26.88 -2.35
N GLU A 14 19.65 27.77 -2.60
CA GLU A 14 19.86 29.06 -3.27
C GLU A 14 20.25 30.14 -2.26
N SER A 15 19.65 30.10 -1.07
CA SER A 15 20.01 31.07 0.00
C SER A 15 19.67 30.53 1.38
N VAL A 16 20.42 30.99 2.37
CA VAL A 16 20.14 30.85 3.80
C VAL A 16 20.06 32.25 4.40
N ARG A 17 18.95 32.55 5.06
CA ARG A 17 18.72 33.85 5.72
C ARG A 17 18.36 33.63 7.18
N GLY A 18 19.14 34.20 8.08
CA GLY A 18 19.05 33.99 9.53
C GLY A 18 20.21 33.16 10.06
N ASP A 19 20.13 32.77 11.35
CA ASP A 19 21.16 32.01 12.03
C ASP A 19 21.13 30.54 11.62
N ASP A 20 22.22 30.02 11.06
CA ASP A 20 22.39 28.63 10.65
C ASP A 20 23.10 27.74 11.68
N ASP A 21 23.56 28.32 12.80
CA ASP A 21 24.25 27.59 13.88
C ASP A 21 23.28 27.08 14.97
N ARG A 22 22.00 26.93 14.62
CA ARG A 22 20.96 26.49 15.55
C ARG A 22 20.78 24.98 15.59
N LYS A 23 20.32 24.50 16.75
CA LYS A 23 19.98 23.09 16.96
C LYS A 23 18.57 22.81 16.46
N ILE A 24 18.42 21.77 15.66
CA ILE A 24 17.15 21.27 15.15
C ILE A 24 16.70 20.10 16.05
N THR A 25 15.48 20.19 16.54
CA THR A 25 14.89 19.20 17.44
C THR A 25 14.09 18.14 16.72
N ASP A 26 13.49 18.49 15.58
CA ASP A 26 12.67 17.61 14.74
C ASP A 26 12.63 18.10 13.29
N ILE A 27 12.23 17.22 12.36
CA ILE A 27 11.98 17.54 10.95
C ILE A 27 10.58 17.08 10.56
N CYS A 28 9.81 17.94 9.89
CA CYS A 28 8.45 17.66 9.47
C CYS A 28 8.01 18.47 8.26
N CYS A 29 6.93 18.02 7.60
CA CYS A 29 6.28 18.71 6.47
C CYS A 29 4.77 18.93 6.71
N HIS A 30 4.27 18.64 7.91
CA HIS A 30 2.91 18.93 8.34
C HIS A 30 2.94 19.92 9.48
N SER A 31 2.29 21.09 9.32
CA SER A 31 2.29 22.18 10.32
C SER A 31 1.73 21.73 11.69
N GLU A 32 0.76 20.82 11.71
CA GLU A 32 0.22 20.24 12.94
C GLU A 32 1.23 19.39 13.74
N LYS A 33 2.31 18.92 13.09
CA LYS A 33 3.37 18.12 13.73
C LYS A 33 4.58 18.95 14.16
N VAL A 34 4.57 20.25 13.85
CA VAL A 34 5.63 21.19 14.25
C VAL A 34 5.67 21.32 15.76
N LYS A 35 6.88 21.29 16.33
CA LYS A 35 7.20 21.53 17.74
C LYS A 35 8.30 22.57 17.84
N GLU A 36 8.54 23.07 19.05
CA GLU A 36 9.62 24.02 19.31
C GLU A 36 10.97 23.51 18.80
N GLY A 37 11.63 24.32 18.00
CA GLY A 37 12.92 23.99 17.38
C GLY A 37 12.85 23.10 16.13
N SER A 38 11.66 22.83 15.59
CA SER A 38 11.49 22.00 14.38
C SER A 38 12.00 22.72 13.12
N LEU A 39 12.50 21.92 12.16
CA LEU A 39 12.69 22.30 10.77
C LEU A 39 11.43 21.91 9.98
N PHE A 40 10.71 22.91 9.46
CA PHE A 40 9.51 22.69 8.65
C PHE A 40 9.82 22.85 7.17
N VAL A 41 9.53 21.82 6.36
CA VAL A 41 9.72 21.84 4.91
C VAL A 41 8.39 22.04 4.20
N CYS A 42 8.27 23.14 3.46
CA CYS A 42 7.08 23.48 2.68
C CYS A 42 7.01 22.67 1.40
N ILE A 43 6.28 21.55 1.40
CA ILE A 43 6.12 20.70 0.22
C ILE A 43 4.83 21.00 -0.53
N ASN A 44 4.88 20.95 -1.87
CA ASN A 44 3.69 20.99 -2.70
C ASN A 44 3.06 19.62 -2.80
N GLY A 45 1.80 19.51 -2.39
CA GLY A 45 0.94 18.34 -2.58
C GLY A 45 -0.03 18.53 -3.76
N TYR A 46 -0.73 17.47 -4.13
CA TYR A 46 -1.77 17.54 -5.19
C TYR A 46 -2.97 18.42 -4.81
N ARG A 47 -3.25 18.61 -3.53
CA ARG A 47 -4.42 19.34 -3.02
C ARG A 47 -4.06 20.59 -2.24
N ASN A 48 -2.94 20.61 -1.56
CA ASN A 48 -2.53 21.65 -0.64
C ASN A 48 -1.11 22.11 -0.95
N ASN A 49 -0.86 23.41 -0.84
CA ASN A 49 0.46 24.00 -0.91
C ASN A 49 1.00 24.18 0.52
N GLY A 50 2.09 23.48 0.86
CA GLY A 50 2.70 23.54 2.18
C GLY A 50 3.16 24.94 2.59
N HIS A 51 3.44 25.84 1.62
CA HIS A 51 3.83 27.21 1.90
C HIS A 51 2.72 28.02 2.60
N GLU A 52 1.44 27.72 2.35
CA GLU A 52 0.30 28.38 2.99
C GLU A 52 0.22 28.13 4.50
N TYR A 53 0.91 27.08 4.98
CA TYR A 53 0.94 26.72 6.39
C TYR A 53 2.15 27.31 7.14
N VAL A 54 2.93 28.19 6.50
CA VAL A 54 4.07 28.89 7.15
C VAL A 54 3.65 29.62 8.43
N PRO A 55 2.57 30.43 8.46
CA PRO A 55 2.15 31.10 9.68
C PRO A 55 1.87 30.11 10.83
N GLN A 56 1.15 29.03 10.55
CA GLN A 56 0.84 28.01 11.53
C GLN A 56 2.12 27.29 12.03
N ALA A 57 3.05 26.96 11.13
CA ALA A 57 4.31 26.34 11.51
C ALA A 57 5.13 27.25 12.43
N VAL A 58 5.13 28.56 12.16
CA VAL A 58 5.79 29.57 12.99
C VAL A 58 5.15 29.65 14.37
N GLU A 59 3.82 29.68 14.46
CA GLU A 59 3.08 29.69 15.72
C GLU A 59 3.33 28.43 16.57
N HIS A 60 3.54 27.28 15.93
CA HIS A 60 3.86 26.03 16.61
C HIS A 60 5.34 25.88 16.99
N GLY A 61 6.20 26.88 16.69
CA GLY A 61 7.59 26.91 17.14
C GLY A 61 8.61 26.38 16.12
N ALA A 62 8.31 26.46 14.81
CA ALA A 62 9.31 26.17 13.80
C ALA A 62 10.53 27.11 13.94
N ALA A 63 11.73 26.55 14.04
CA ALA A 63 12.98 27.31 14.09
C ALA A 63 13.55 27.57 12.67
N VAL A 64 13.23 26.68 11.72
CA VAL A 64 13.70 26.75 10.34
C VAL A 64 12.54 26.48 9.38
N LEU A 65 12.46 27.27 8.32
CA LEU A 65 11.57 27.06 7.19
C LEU A 65 12.41 26.72 5.96
N VAL A 66 12.09 25.62 5.28
CA VAL A 66 12.65 25.29 3.96
C VAL A 66 11.56 25.53 2.92
N VAL A 67 11.82 26.47 2.02
CA VAL A 67 10.84 26.97 1.04
C VAL A 67 11.35 26.81 -0.39
N ASP A 68 10.43 26.63 -1.31
CA ASP A 68 10.71 26.55 -2.75
C ASP A 68 10.99 27.97 -3.30
N ASP A 69 12.02 28.14 -4.10
CA ASP A 69 12.47 29.43 -4.66
C ASP A 69 11.38 30.12 -5.48
N ARG A 70 10.47 29.36 -6.10
CA ARG A 70 9.33 29.88 -6.88
C ARG A 70 8.34 30.68 -6.04
N TYR A 71 8.31 30.47 -4.72
CA TYR A 71 7.45 31.21 -3.79
C TYR A 71 8.18 32.35 -3.05
N VAL A 72 9.47 32.57 -3.32
CA VAL A 72 10.23 33.65 -2.72
C VAL A 72 10.43 34.76 -3.74
N ILE A 73 9.86 35.94 -3.46
CA ILE A 73 9.90 37.11 -4.35
C ILE A 73 10.62 38.25 -3.65
N GLU A 74 11.57 38.92 -4.33
CA GLU A 74 12.21 40.12 -3.84
C GLU A 74 11.23 41.31 -3.92
N SER A 75 11.04 41.99 -2.82
CA SER A 75 10.21 43.21 -2.71
C SER A 75 11.01 44.41 -2.22
N ARG A 76 10.46 45.63 -2.27
CA ARG A 76 11.10 46.82 -1.75
C ARG A 76 11.43 46.76 -0.25
N SER A 77 10.66 45.95 0.51
CA SER A 77 10.87 45.71 1.95
C SER A 77 11.66 44.43 2.24
N GLY A 78 12.28 43.84 1.23
CA GLY A 78 13.00 42.57 1.31
C GLY A 78 12.25 41.37 0.74
N PRO A 79 12.82 40.17 0.83
CA PRO A 79 12.21 38.96 0.30
C PRO A 79 10.91 38.62 1.05
N VAL A 80 9.91 38.15 0.30
CA VAL A 80 8.62 37.69 0.82
C VAL A 80 8.33 36.29 0.34
N ILE A 81 7.75 35.45 1.20
CA ILE A 81 7.15 34.18 0.81
C ILE A 81 5.72 34.51 0.38
N LEU A 82 5.40 34.25 -0.89
CA LEU A 82 4.12 34.61 -1.51
C LEU A 82 3.46 33.38 -2.11
N THR A 83 2.19 33.15 -1.73
CA THR A 83 1.28 32.21 -2.37
C THR A 83 0.01 32.94 -2.82
N GLU A 84 -0.96 32.22 -3.37
CA GLU A 84 -2.25 32.78 -3.75
C GLU A 84 -3.00 33.40 -2.55
N HIS A 85 -2.82 32.82 -1.35
CA HIS A 85 -3.59 33.18 -0.15
C HIS A 85 -2.73 33.75 0.99
N MET A 86 -1.40 33.84 0.83
CA MET A 86 -0.48 34.23 1.90
C MET A 86 0.67 35.08 1.40
N LYS A 87 1.03 36.10 2.20
CA LYS A 87 2.26 36.87 2.03
C LYS A 87 2.95 37.07 3.38
N VAL A 88 4.20 36.60 3.49
CA VAL A 88 4.99 36.69 4.72
C VAL A 88 6.35 37.30 4.41
N ASN A 89 6.73 38.35 5.14
CA ASN A 89 8.03 39.01 5.01
C ASN A 89 9.11 38.16 5.70
N VAL A 90 10.15 37.78 4.96
CA VAL A 90 11.24 36.95 5.47
C VAL A 90 12.07 37.68 6.55
N TYR A 91 12.30 38.98 6.39
CA TYR A 91 13.04 39.75 7.40
C TYR A 91 12.30 39.88 8.72
N GLU A 92 10.95 39.94 8.71
CA GLU A 92 10.15 39.93 9.93
C GLU A 92 10.25 38.58 10.63
N LEU A 93 10.22 37.46 9.89
CA LEU A 93 10.44 36.13 10.46
C LEU A 93 11.79 35.99 11.15
N ILE A 94 12.86 36.54 10.53
CA ILE A 94 14.21 36.48 11.09
C ILE A 94 14.33 37.38 12.34
N ARG A 95 13.91 38.65 12.21
CA ARG A 95 14.11 39.65 13.27
C ARG A 95 13.19 39.42 14.47
N ASP A 96 11.92 39.19 14.22
CA ASP A 96 10.87 39.22 15.26
C ASP A 96 10.56 37.84 15.81
N ARG A 97 10.85 36.78 15.04
CA ARG A 97 10.58 35.40 15.40
C ARG A 97 11.82 34.52 15.49
N ASN A 98 12.99 35.07 15.21
CA ASN A 98 14.27 34.34 15.19
C ASN A 98 14.22 33.04 14.37
N ILE A 99 13.64 33.09 13.17
CA ILE A 99 13.48 31.94 12.27
C ILE A 99 14.53 32.03 11.16
N CYS A 100 15.19 30.91 10.85
CA CYS A 100 16.03 30.79 9.68
C CYS A 100 15.19 30.33 8.47
N VAL A 101 15.39 30.97 7.32
CA VAL A 101 14.71 30.64 6.07
C VAL A 101 15.73 30.13 5.06
N VAL A 102 15.56 28.89 4.60
CA VAL A 102 16.38 28.22 3.59
C VAL A 102 15.57 28.12 2.30
N THR A 103 16.10 28.65 1.20
CA THR A 103 15.44 28.60 -0.11
C THR A 103 16.09 27.52 -0.97
N VAL A 104 15.29 26.63 -1.55
CA VAL A 104 15.72 25.51 -2.38
C VAL A 104 14.88 25.43 -3.66
N ARG A 105 15.39 24.78 -4.72
CA ARG A 105 14.65 24.54 -5.99
C ARG A 105 13.63 23.42 -5.90
N ASP A 106 13.88 22.45 -5.04
CA ASP A 106 13.02 21.27 -4.87
C ASP A 106 12.93 20.90 -3.40
N THR A 107 11.81 21.30 -2.79
CA THR A 107 11.57 21.06 -1.36
C THR A 107 11.33 19.58 -1.05
N ARG A 108 10.87 18.74 -2.01
CA ARG A 108 10.69 17.31 -1.79
C ARG A 108 12.01 16.56 -1.76
N LYS A 109 12.91 16.89 -2.69
CA LYS A 109 14.29 16.37 -2.67
C LYS A 109 15.02 16.82 -1.41
N ALA A 110 14.88 18.10 -1.05
CA ALA A 110 15.46 18.63 0.19
C ALA A 110 14.89 17.91 1.43
N LEU A 111 13.57 17.67 1.50
CA LEU A 111 12.95 16.93 2.61
C LEU A 111 13.55 15.54 2.76
N SER A 112 13.77 14.81 1.65
CA SER A 112 14.34 13.46 1.69
C SER A 112 15.76 13.47 2.24
N ALA A 113 16.65 14.28 1.67
CA ALA A 113 18.05 14.37 2.08
C ALA A 113 18.23 14.90 3.53
N LEU A 114 17.48 15.95 3.89
CA LEU A 114 17.50 16.49 5.25
C LEU A 114 16.99 15.48 6.28
N SER A 115 15.98 14.68 5.92
CA SER A 115 15.43 13.65 6.80
C SER A 115 16.43 12.50 6.99
N ALA A 116 17.06 12.04 5.90
CA ALA A 116 18.10 11.02 5.98
C ALA A 116 19.23 11.47 6.93
N ALA A 117 19.74 12.69 6.73
CA ALA A 117 20.81 13.26 7.57
C ALA A 117 20.37 13.49 9.02
N PHE A 118 19.15 14.01 9.25
CA PHE A 118 18.65 14.28 10.61
C PHE A 118 18.57 12.99 11.44
N PHE A 119 18.19 11.87 10.84
CA PHE A 119 18.10 10.56 11.49
C PHE A 119 19.37 9.69 11.32
N ASP A 120 20.51 10.28 10.91
CA ASP A 120 21.80 9.60 10.79
C ASP A 120 21.78 8.42 9.81
N HIS A 121 21.21 8.67 8.61
CA HIS A 121 21.17 7.72 7.47
C HIS A 121 20.72 6.30 7.85
N PRO A 122 19.54 6.13 8.47
CA PRO A 122 19.15 4.84 9.04
C PRO A 122 18.98 3.73 8.01
N ALA A 123 18.68 4.07 6.74
CA ALA A 123 18.57 3.11 5.65
C ALA A 123 19.91 2.41 5.31
N GLU A 124 21.05 3.00 5.63
CA GLU A 124 22.38 2.42 5.40
C GLU A 124 22.79 1.42 6.50
N ARG A 125 22.02 1.34 7.58
CA ARG A 125 22.32 0.57 8.79
C ARG A 125 21.56 -0.75 8.90
N MET A 126 20.72 -1.07 7.92
CA MET A 126 19.97 -2.32 7.80
C MET A 126 19.77 -2.68 6.33
N LYS A 127 19.39 -3.92 6.03
CA LYS A 127 19.05 -4.31 4.66
C LYS A 127 17.70 -3.75 4.23
N MET A 128 17.68 -2.99 3.14
CA MET A 128 16.48 -2.39 2.60
C MET A 128 15.89 -3.20 1.45
N ILE A 129 14.62 -3.63 1.56
CA ILE A 129 13.89 -4.38 0.54
C ILE A 129 12.72 -3.51 0.07
N GLY A 130 12.74 -3.08 -1.19
CA GLY A 130 11.69 -2.27 -1.79
C GLY A 130 10.81 -3.08 -2.74
N ILE A 131 9.49 -3.05 -2.56
CA ILE A 131 8.55 -3.82 -3.38
C ILE A 131 7.62 -2.88 -4.14
N THR A 132 7.63 -2.96 -5.48
CA THR A 132 6.72 -2.21 -6.35
C THR A 132 5.90 -3.10 -7.27
N GLY A 133 4.79 -2.59 -7.74
CA GLY A 133 3.83 -3.26 -8.62
C GLY A 133 2.50 -2.53 -8.61
N THR A 134 1.59 -2.81 -9.54
CA THR A 134 0.21 -2.36 -9.45
C THR A 134 -0.48 -3.13 -8.33
N ASN A 135 -0.43 -4.45 -8.37
CA ASN A 135 -1.02 -5.36 -7.41
C ASN A 135 0.04 -6.20 -6.68
N GLY A 136 -0.30 -6.81 -5.53
CA GLY A 136 0.55 -7.78 -4.83
C GLY A 136 1.54 -7.21 -3.82
N LYS A 137 1.87 -5.91 -3.83
CA LYS A 137 2.88 -5.30 -2.93
C LYS A 137 2.72 -5.70 -1.46
N THR A 138 1.54 -5.50 -0.92
CA THR A 138 1.23 -5.80 0.48
C THR A 138 1.38 -7.29 0.78
N THR A 139 0.82 -8.15 -0.05
CA THR A 139 0.93 -9.61 0.11
C THR A 139 2.39 -10.04 0.08
N THR A 140 3.16 -9.59 -0.92
CA THR A 140 4.58 -9.91 -1.03
C THR A 140 5.38 -9.38 0.17
N ALA A 141 5.06 -8.16 0.67
CA ALA A 141 5.72 -7.62 1.86
C ALA A 141 5.47 -8.50 3.09
N PHE A 142 4.24 -8.94 3.31
CA PHE A 142 3.91 -9.83 4.43
C PHE A 142 4.53 -11.23 4.28
N LEU A 143 4.52 -11.80 3.07
CA LEU A 143 5.18 -13.09 2.79
C LEU A 143 6.69 -13.00 3.04
N THR A 144 7.33 -11.95 2.50
CA THR A 144 8.78 -11.71 2.70
C THR A 144 9.11 -11.54 4.17
N ALA A 145 8.37 -10.69 4.87
CA ALA A 145 8.57 -10.46 6.31
C ALA A 145 8.35 -11.76 7.11
N GLY A 146 7.31 -12.52 6.80
CA GLY A 146 7.01 -13.79 7.46
C GLY A 146 8.11 -14.84 7.26
N ILE A 147 8.65 -14.97 6.05
CA ILE A 147 9.76 -15.90 5.77
C ILE A 147 11.02 -15.48 6.52
N LEU A 148 11.36 -14.20 6.50
CA LEU A 148 12.56 -13.70 7.19
C LEU A 148 12.43 -13.82 8.73
N GLN A 149 11.23 -13.57 9.27
CA GLN A 149 10.95 -13.76 10.71
C GLN A 149 11.04 -15.25 11.13
N GLU A 150 10.55 -16.18 10.29
CA GLU A 150 10.68 -17.62 10.53
C GLU A 150 12.15 -18.05 10.56
N ALA A 151 12.98 -17.38 9.76
CA ALA A 151 14.43 -17.59 9.72
C ALA A 151 15.19 -16.89 10.88
N GLY A 152 14.46 -16.19 11.77
CA GLY A 152 15.03 -15.54 12.96
C GLY A 152 15.48 -14.09 12.75
N TYR A 153 15.26 -13.49 11.57
CA TYR A 153 15.57 -12.07 11.35
C TYR A 153 14.58 -11.16 12.08
N ARG A 154 15.07 -10.04 12.60
CA ARG A 154 14.24 -8.94 13.11
C ARG A 154 13.83 -8.04 11.96
N VAL A 155 12.59 -8.12 11.54
CA VAL A 155 12.08 -7.44 10.34
C VAL A 155 11.26 -6.22 10.71
N GLY A 156 11.64 -5.06 10.17
CA GLY A 156 10.79 -3.88 10.12
C GLY A 156 9.93 -3.91 8.85
N MET A 157 8.78 -3.23 8.87
CA MET A 157 7.89 -3.15 7.71
C MET A 157 7.27 -1.76 7.55
N ILE A 158 7.20 -1.26 6.30
CA ILE A 158 6.49 -0.02 5.95
C ILE A 158 5.55 -0.34 4.78
N GLY A 159 4.23 -0.27 5.00
CA GLY A 159 3.27 -0.65 3.96
C GLY A 159 1.87 -0.11 4.14
N THR A 160 0.96 -0.55 3.30
CA THR A 160 -0.42 -0.08 3.20
C THR A 160 -1.24 -0.35 4.46
N ILE A 161 -1.08 -1.51 5.06
CA ILE A 161 -1.87 -1.94 6.22
C ILE A 161 -1.32 -1.29 7.48
N GLU A 162 -0.01 -1.37 7.65
CA GLU A 162 0.68 -0.91 8.86
C GLU A 162 2.14 -0.60 8.60
N SER A 163 2.75 0.12 9.51
CA SER A 163 4.20 0.14 9.72
C SER A 163 4.53 -0.60 11.01
N TYR A 164 5.59 -1.41 10.97
CA TYR A 164 6.09 -2.17 12.10
C TYR A 164 7.58 -1.87 12.31
N ASP A 165 7.94 -1.33 13.46
CA ASP A 165 9.32 -0.91 13.76
C ASP A 165 10.16 -1.98 14.48
N GLY A 166 9.73 -3.23 14.44
CA GLY A 166 10.33 -4.34 15.18
C GLY A 166 9.71 -4.58 16.57
N ARG A 167 8.96 -3.61 17.11
CA ARG A 167 8.28 -3.71 18.41
C ARG A 167 6.83 -3.25 18.36
N ARG A 168 6.54 -2.14 17.67
CA ARG A 168 5.21 -1.52 17.62
C ARG A 168 4.66 -1.51 16.22
N ARG A 169 3.34 -1.71 16.09
CA ARG A 169 2.57 -1.58 14.87
C ARG A 169 1.80 -0.27 14.90
N GLU A 170 1.86 0.48 13.83
CA GLU A 170 1.18 1.77 13.67
C GLU A 170 0.44 1.80 12.34
N THR A 171 -0.77 2.39 12.31
CA THR A 171 -1.48 2.65 11.06
C THR A 171 -0.83 3.80 10.31
N VAL A 172 -0.71 3.68 9.01
CA VAL A 172 -0.17 4.71 8.12
C VAL A 172 -1.26 5.27 7.21
N LYS A 173 -1.09 6.54 6.79
CA LYS A 173 -2.04 7.20 5.87
C LYS A 173 -1.80 6.82 4.42
N ASN A 174 -0.57 6.53 4.06
CA ASN A 174 -0.13 6.25 2.70
C ASN A 174 0.71 4.97 2.67
N THR A 175 0.60 4.19 1.61
CA THR A 175 1.44 3.01 1.34
C THR A 175 2.93 3.31 1.50
N THR A 176 3.36 4.46 0.99
CA THR A 176 4.71 5.00 1.12
C THR A 176 4.58 6.38 1.77
N PRO A 177 4.89 6.53 3.06
CA PRO A 177 4.79 7.80 3.80
C PRO A 177 5.69 8.90 3.24
N GLU A 178 5.60 10.14 3.75
CA GLU A 178 6.54 11.22 3.42
C GLU A 178 7.94 10.90 3.99
N SER A 179 8.99 11.41 3.35
CA SER A 179 10.39 11.07 3.67
C SER A 179 10.73 11.22 5.14
N CYS A 180 10.27 12.28 5.80
CA CYS A 180 10.52 12.49 7.23
C CYS A 180 9.87 11.41 8.11
N GLU A 181 8.74 10.86 7.70
CA GLU A 181 8.09 9.75 8.41
C GLU A 181 8.81 8.43 8.15
N ILE A 182 9.24 8.19 6.91
CA ILE A 182 10.02 7.00 6.55
C ILE A 182 11.33 6.95 7.36
N HIS A 183 12.15 8.00 7.32
CA HIS A 183 13.43 8.02 8.02
C HIS A 183 13.26 7.96 9.54
N ARG A 184 12.18 8.52 10.09
CA ARG A 184 11.82 8.36 11.51
C ARG A 184 11.49 6.90 11.87
N LEU A 185 10.73 6.20 11.02
CA LEU A 185 10.44 4.78 11.19
C LEU A 185 11.71 3.94 11.11
N LEU A 186 12.55 4.20 10.10
CA LEU A 186 13.84 3.50 9.94
C LEU A 186 14.78 3.74 11.13
N SER A 187 14.83 4.97 11.67
CA SER A 187 15.61 5.26 12.89
C SER A 187 15.15 4.41 14.08
N ARG A 188 13.83 4.27 14.28
CA ARG A 188 13.28 3.39 15.32
C ARG A 188 13.59 1.92 15.06
N MET A 189 13.57 1.48 13.79
CA MET A 189 13.96 0.11 13.44
C MET A 189 15.43 -0.16 13.78
N VAL A 190 16.32 0.80 13.53
CA VAL A 190 17.74 0.71 13.95
C VAL A 190 17.86 0.64 15.47
N GLU A 191 17.15 1.48 16.23
CA GLU A 191 17.11 1.46 17.69
C GLU A 191 16.55 0.14 18.25
N ASN A 192 15.63 -0.50 17.52
CA ASN A 192 15.05 -1.80 17.84
C ASN A 192 15.87 -2.99 17.28
N GLU A 193 17.04 -2.71 16.71
CA GLU A 193 17.98 -3.71 16.14
C GLU A 193 17.35 -4.57 15.04
N CYS A 194 16.55 -3.97 14.15
CA CYS A 194 16.05 -4.67 12.97
C CYS A 194 17.19 -4.97 11.99
N ASP A 195 17.25 -6.19 11.49
CA ASP A 195 18.22 -6.63 10.49
C ASP A 195 17.87 -6.10 9.10
N CYS A 196 16.58 -5.95 8.83
CA CYS A 196 16.07 -5.49 7.54
C CYS A 196 14.74 -4.75 7.66
N CYS A 197 14.41 -3.97 6.62
CA CYS A 197 13.12 -3.33 6.42
C CYS A 197 12.52 -3.77 5.08
N VAL A 198 11.29 -4.30 5.12
CA VAL A 198 10.48 -4.58 3.92
C VAL A 198 9.54 -3.40 3.69
N MET A 199 9.67 -2.74 2.55
CA MET A 199 8.95 -1.51 2.25
C MET A 199 8.13 -1.60 0.96
N GLU A 200 6.83 -1.28 1.03
CA GLU A 200 6.02 -1.07 -0.16
C GLU A 200 6.37 0.28 -0.81
N VAL A 201 6.82 0.24 -2.07
CA VAL A 201 7.24 1.41 -2.85
C VAL A 201 6.20 1.70 -3.93
N SER A 202 5.31 2.66 -3.67
CA SER A 202 4.29 3.09 -4.62
C SER A 202 4.86 4.00 -5.69
N SER A 203 4.27 4.00 -6.89
CA SER A 203 4.68 4.90 -7.98
C SER A 203 4.56 6.37 -7.59
N GLN A 204 3.53 6.75 -6.82
CA GLN A 204 3.40 8.11 -6.29
C GLN A 204 4.48 8.43 -5.25
N GLY A 205 4.89 7.46 -4.42
CA GLY A 205 6.01 7.62 -3.49
C GLY A 205 7.30 7.95 -4.23
N ILE A 206 7.55 7.27 -5.34
CA ILE A 206 8.70 7.56 -6.22
C ILE A 206 8.55 8.92 -6.92
N ALA A 207 7.39 9.19 -7.54
CA ALA A 207 7.13 10.46 -8.22
C ALA A 207 7.30 11.67 -7.30
N LEU A 208 6.86 11.55 -6.05
CA LEU A 208 6.96 12.56 -5.01
C LEU A 208 8.28 12.50 -4.22
N GLN A 209 9.26 11.78 -4.71
CA GLN A 209 10.62 11.69 -4.16
C GLN A 209 10.68 11.24 -2.68
N ARG A 210 9.69 10.48 -2.22
CA ARG A 210 9.61 10.04 -0.82
C ARG A 210 10.71 9.04 -0.43
N THR A 211 11.28 8.35 -1.42
CA THR A 211 12.36 7.36 -1.26
C THR A 211 13.66 7.79 -1.92
N ALA A 212 13.85 9.09 -2.24
CA ALA A 212 14.98 9.56 -3.05
C ALA A 212 16.35 9.26 -2.42
N ASP A 213 16.45 9.35 -1.10
CA ASP A 213 17.71 9.11 -0.35
C ASP A 213 17.72 7.74 0.34
N ILE A 214 17.05 6.75 -0.27
CA ILE A 214 17.09 5.35 0.16
C ILE A 214 17.65 4.53 -0.99
N PHE A 215 18.77 3.85 -0.76
CA PHE A 215 19.23 2.78 -1.65
C PHE A 215 18.71 1.45 -1.12
N PHE A 216 18.08 0.67 -2.00
CA PHE A 216 17.55 -0.64 -1.63
C PHE A 216 18.61 -1.72 -1.92
N ASP A 217 18.90 -2.62 -0.98
CA ASP A 217 19.70 -3.79 -1.27
C ASP A 217 18.99 -4.67 -2.31
N ILE A 218 17.66 -4.80 -2.17
CA ILE A 218 16.82 -5.58 -3.08
C ILE A 218 15.61 -4.74 -3.50
N GLY A 219 15.40 -4.61 -4.81
CA GLY A 219 14.21 -4.03 -5.41
C GLY A 219 13.36 -5.12 -6.09
N VAL A 220 12.07 -5.19 -5.80
CA VAL A 220 11.15 -6.19 -6.36
C VAL A 220 10.14 -5.52 -7.28
N PHE A 221 10.02 -6.00 -8.51
CA PHE A 221 8.97 -5.62 -9.46
C PHE A 221 8.01 -6.79 -9.69
N LEU A 222 6.73 -6.60 -9.32
CA LEU A 222 5.71 -7.65 -9.41
C LEU A 222 4.94 -7.62 -10.74
N ASN A 223 4.40 -6.46 -11.11
CA ASN A 223 3.55 -6.28 -12.28
C ASN A 223 3.25 -4.81 -12.53
N ILE A 224 2.79 -4.50 -13.76
CA ILE A 224 2.21 -3.21 -14.08
C ILE A 224 1.00 -3.34 -15.01
N GLU A 225 -0.12 -2.75 -14.60
CA GLU A 225 -1.37 -2.69 -15.35
C GLU A 225 -1.87 -1.25 -15.41
N SER A 226 -2.80 -0.95 -16.33
CA SER A 226 -3.35 0.40 -16.48
C SER A 226 -4.22 0.76 -15.26
N ASP A 227 -3.60 1.39 -14.28
CA ASP A 227 -4.23 1.90 -13.05
C ASP A 227 -3.55 3.22 -12.66
N HIS A 228 -4.10 3.95 -11.71
CA HIS A 228 -3.53 5.21 -11.22
C HIS A 228 -3.26 6.27 -12.30
N ILE A 229 -4.09 6.33 -13.35
CA ILE A 229 -4.02 7.34 -14.41
C ILE A 229 -5.23 8.26 -14.28
N GLY A 230 -5.00 9.56 -14.04
CA GLY A 230 -6.07 10.55 -13.91
C GLY A 230 -5.70 11.80 -13.13
N LYS A 231 -6.71 12.63 -12.84
CA LYS A 231 -6.52 13.88 -12.10
C LYS A 231 -6.02 13.61 -10.67
N GLY A 232 -4.84 14.10 -10.35
CA GLY A 232 -4.19 13.88 -9.04
C GLY A 232 -3.45 12.54 -8.92
N GLU A 233 -3.25 11.86 -10.03
CA GLU A 233 -2.46 10.65 -10.21
C GLU A 233 -1.46 10.85 -11.36
N HIS A 234 -0.98 9.77 -12.00
CA HIS A 234 -0.10 9.91 -13.16
C HIS A 234 -0.87 10.44 -14.39
N ALA A 235 -0.23 11.29 -15.20
CA ALA A 235 -0.84 11.82 -16.39
C ALA A 235 -0.98 10.77 -17.50
N THR A 236 -0.04 9.81 -17.58
CA THR A 236 -0.01 8.77 -18.61
C THR A 236 0.49 7.43 -18.04
N PHE A 237 0.18 6.34 -18.76
CA PHE A 237 0.75 5.02 -18.45
C PHE A 237 2.29 5.01 -18.54
N SER A 238 2.86 5.75 -19.48
CA SER A 238 4.32 5.86 -19.64
C SER A 238 4.98 6.51 -18.42
N GLU A 239 4.37 7.55 -17.85
CA GLU A 239 4.84 8.17 -16.59
C GLU A 239 4.74 7.18 -15.42
N TYR A 240 3.62 6.48 -15.31
CA TYR A 240 3.39 5.47 -14.28
C TYR A 240 4.44 4.35 -14.34
N LEU A 241 4.71 3.83 -15.55
CA LEU A 241 5.74 2.83 -15.80
C LEU A 241 7.14 3.38 -15.47
N TYR A 242 7.46 4.59 -15.93
CA TYR A 242 8.73 5.24 -15.63
C TYR A 242 8.96 5.39 -14.12
N CYS A 243 7.94 5.81 -13.37
CA CYS A 243 8.07 5.90 -11.91
C CYS A 243 8.42 4.56 -11.28
N LYS A 244 7.76 3.46 -11.68
CA LYS A 244 8.08 2.13 -11.14
C LYS A 244 9.48 1.65 -11.55
N SER A 245 9.90 1.90 -12.79
CA SER A 245 11.23 1.50 -13.28
C SER A 245 12.38 2.15 -12.49
N ARG A 246 12.15 3.30 -11.85
CA ARG A 246 13.18 3.97 -11.04
C ARG A 246 13.66 3.12 -9.87
N LEU A 247 12.86 2.20 -9.34
CA LEU A 247 13.31 1.28 -8.30
C LEU A 247 14.47 0.41 -8.78
N MET A 248 14.46 -0.02 -10.06
CA MET A 248 15.55 -0.83 -10.64
C MET A 248 16.84 -0.04 -10.87
N ARG A 249 16.81 1.28 -10.72
CA ARG A 249 17.99 2.17 -10.73
C ARG A 249 18.42 2.59 -9.32
N GLN A 250 17.66 2.19 -8.33
CA GLN A 250 17.84 2.58 -6.92
C GLN A 250 18.04 1.36 -6.02
N CYS A 251 18.38 0.19 -6.63
CA CYS A 251 18.63 -1.03 -5.89
C CYS A 251 19.92 -1.74 -6.37
N GLY A 252 20.46 -2.61 -5.51
CA GLY A 252 21.61 -3.45 -5.84
C GLY A 252 21.20 -4.69 -6.63
N ILE A 253 20.13 -5.37 -6.21
CA ILE A 253 19.55 -6.55 -6.86
C ILE A 253 18.11 -6.22 -7.24
N GLY A 254 17.75 -6.44 -8.50
CA GLY A 254 16.41 -6.30 -9.03
C GLY A 254 15.75 -7.67 -9.25
N ILE A 255 14.75 -8.00 -8.44
CA ILE A 255 13.94 -9.22 -8.60
C ILE A 255 12.71 -8.87 -9.43
N VAL A 256 12.56 -9.45 -10.61
CA VAL A 256 11.53 -9.03 -11.57
C VAL A 256 10.66 -10.19 -12.06
N ASN A 257 9.38 -9.92 -12.24
CA ASN A 257 8.44 -10.87 -12.86
C ASN A 257 8.67 -10.92 -14.38
N GLN A 258 9.22 -12.03 -14.87
CA GLN A 258 9.49 -12.24 -16.29
C GLN A 258 8.21 -12.39 -17.12
N ASP A 259 7.09 -12.75 -16.52
CA ASP A 259 5.80 -12.91 -17.19
C ASP A 259 5.05 -11.59 -17.43
N ASP A 260 5.52 -10.47 -16.86
CA ASP A 260 4.92 -9.15 -17.13
C ASP A 260 5.35 -8.63 -18.50
N PRO A 261 4.41 -8.28 -19.39
CA PRO A 261 4.72 -7.86 -20.76
C PRO A 261 5.51 -6.53 -20.84
N ASN A 262 5.66 -5.82 -19.73
CA ASN A 262 6.42 -4.56 -19.66
C ASN A 262 7.77 -4.72 -18.94
N VAL A 263 8.21 -5.93 -18.62
CA VAL A 263 9.46 -6.16 -17.86
C VAL A 263 10.67 -5.51 -18.53
N ASP A 264 10.80 -5.58 -19.87
CA ASP A 264 11.90 -4.94 -20.60
C ASP A 264 11.90 -3.41 -20.46
N LYS A 265 10.69 -2.81 -20.41
CA LYS A 265 10.55 -1.36 -20.19
C LYS A 265 10.87 -0.97 -18.73
N ILE A 266 10.54 -1.82 -17.79
CA ILE A 266 10.89 -1.64 -16.36
C ILE A 266 12.40 -1.72 -16.18
N LEU A 267 13.06 -2.62 -16.86
CA LEU A 267 14.51 -2.79 -16.85
C LEU A 267 15.26 -1.77 -17.72
N ALA A 268 14.58 -0.97 -18.54
CA ALA A 268 15.23 0.02 -19.38
C ALA A 268 16.09 1.00 -18.56
N GLY A 269 17.42 0.92 -18.71
CA GLY A 269 18.39 1.73 -17.98
C GLY A 269 18.52 1.39 -16.49
N HIS A 270 18.24 0.15 -16.09
CA HIS A 270 18.53 -0.35 -14.75
C HIS A 270 20.05 -0.36 -14.47
N THR A 271 20.39 -0.38 -13.20
CA THR A 271 21.79 -0.41 -12.73
C THR A 271 22.06 -1.58 -11.75
N CYS A 272 21.02 -2.37 -11.46
CA CYS A 272 21.07 -3.50 -10.55
C CYS A 272 21.47 -4.80 -11.25
N GLU A 273 21.94 -5.78 -10.47
CA GLU A 273 21.94 -7.19 -10.89
C GLU A 273 20.49 -7.67 -10.98
N VAL A 274 20.15 -8.47 -12.01
CA VAL A 274 18.77 -8.91 -12.23
C VAL A 274 18.63 -10.40 -11.95
N GLU A 275 17.68 -10.75 -11.07
CA GLU A 275 17.14 -12.11 -10.90
C GLU A 275 15.67 -12.09 -11.36
N ASN A 276 15.24 -13.08 -12.11
CA ASN A 276 13.87 -13.12 -12.56
C ASN A 276 13.09 -14.32 -11.98
N PHE A 277 11.77 -14.12 -11.86
CA PHE A 277 10.85 -15.19 -11.47
C PHE A 277 9.66 -15.26 -12.42
N SER A 278 9.05 -16.44 -12.55
CA SER A 278 7.93 -16.65 -13.46
C SER A 278 7.10 -17.91 -13.10
N ILE A 279 5.97 -18.05 -13.80
CA ILE A 279 5.17 -19.30 -13.87
C ILE A 279 5.16 -19.84 -15.30
N ARG A 280 5.33 -18.95 -16.31
CA ARG A 280 5.11 -19.29 -17.74
C ARG A 280 6.39 -19.37 -18.55
N HIS A 281 7.38 -18.56 -18.23
CA HIS A 281 8.61 -18.46 -19.01
C HIS A 281 9.80 -19.01 -18.20
N PRO A 282 10.83 -19.56 -18.85
CA PRO A 282 12.07 -19.95 -18.15
C PRO A 282 12.64 -18.77 -17.37
N SER A 283 13.00 -19.01 -16.11
CA SER A 283 13.49 -17.98 -15.19
C SER A 283 14.35 -18.59 -14.08
N ASP A 284 15.03 -17.74 -13.30
CA ASP A 284 15.91 -18.17 -12.20
C ASP A 284 15.12 -18.86 -11.09
N VAL A 285 13.89 -18.36 -10.81
CA VAL A 285 12.97 -18.96 -9.86
C VAL A 285 11.62 -19.17 -10.53
N MET A 286 11.15 -20.40 -10.61
CA MET A 286 9.97 -20.76 -11.38
C MET A 286 8.98 -21.59 -10.57
N ALA A 287 7.66 -21.37 -10.74
CA ALA A 287 6.65 -22.28 -10.25
C ALA A 287 6.15 -23.17 -11.38
N GLU A 288 6.04 -24.45 -11.09
CA GLU A 288 5.50 -25.49 -11.97
C GLU A 288 4.41 -26.28 -11.19
N ASP A 289 3.61 -27.09 -11.89
CA ASP A 289 2.67 -28.06 -11.32
C ASP A 289 1.68 -27.43 -10.30
N GLU A 290 1.11 -26.27 -10.65
CA GLU A 290 0.15 -25.60 -9.77
C GLU A 290 -1.20 -26.32 -9.72
N TRP A 291 -1.72 -26.54 -8.51
CA TRP A 291 -3.07 -27.03 -8.29
C TRP A 291 -3.69 -26.44 -7.02
N TYR A 292 -5.00 -26.57 -6.88
CA TYR A 292 -5.78 -25.89 -5.84
C TYR A 292 -6.66 -26.89 -5.10
N GLU A 293 -6.66 -26.78 -3.76
CA GLU A 293 -7.43 -27.65 -2.89
C GLU A 293 -8.37 -26.86 -1.99
N MET A 294 -9.62 -27.33 -1.91
CA MET A 294 -10.59 -26.85 -0.93
C MET A 294 -10.75 -27.91 0.16
N GLY A 295 -10.12 -27.65 1.32
CA GLY A 295 -10.30 -28.45 2.53
C GLY A 295 -11.60 -28.12 3.27
N SER A 296 -11.79 -28.67 4.48
CA SER A 296 -12.93 -28.34 5.34
C SER A 296 -12.77 -26.95 5.97
N GLY A 297 -13.14 -25.90 5.22
CA GLY A 297 -13.07 -24.50 5.67
C GLY A 297 -11.73 -23.81 5.36
N SER A 298 -10.91 -24.33 4.46
CA SER A 298 -9.67 -23.68 4.00
C SER A 298 -9.46 -23.83 2.51
N LEU A 299 -8.75 -22.87 1.90
CA LEU A 299 -8.27 -22.96 0.53
C LEU A 299 -6.74 -23.05 0.55
N GLN A 300 -6.19 -23.95 -0.26
CA GLN A 300 -4.75 -24.14 -0.38
C GLN A 300 -4.31 -24.07 -1.84
N SER A 301 -3.22 -23.36 -2.08
CA SER A 301 -2.50 -23.35 -3.35
C SER A 301 -1.25 -24.21 -3.21
N HIS A 302 -1.08 -25.17 -4.09
CA HIS A 302 0.06 -26.08 -4.18
C HIS A 302 0.83 -25.77 -5.45
N PHE A 303 2.14 -25.76 -5.38
CA PHE A 303 3.01 -25.57 -6.53
C PHE A 303 4.42 -26.07 -6.24
N THR A 304 5.15 -26.44 -7.28
CA THR A 304 6.56 -26.83 -7.19
C THR A 304 7.43 -25.63 -7.54
N VAL A 305 8.29 -25.19 -6.62
CA VAL A 305 9.31 -24.19 -6.89
C VAL A 305 10.54 -24.88 -7.50
N LYS A 306 10.97 -24.36 -8.64
CA LYS A 306 12.23 -24.74 -9.27
C LYS A 306 13.19 -23.57 -9.23
N LYS A 307 14.34 -23.77 -8.56
CA LYS A 307 15.46 -22.84 -8.57
C LYS A 307 16.73 -23.63 -8.88
N GLU A 308 17.47 -23.22 -9.93
CA GLU A 308 18.58 -23.98 -10.49
C GLU A 308 18.16 -25.42 -10.87
N TRP A 309 18.69 -26.45 -10.21
CA TRP A 309 18.35 -27.88 -10.45
C TRP A 309 17.48 -28.49 -9.34
N GLN A 310 17.04 -27.67 -8.39
CA GLN A 310 16.27 -28.14 -7.22
C GLN A 310 14.78 -27.90 -7.43
N ARG A 311 13.95 -28.85 -7.00
CA ARG A 311 12.49 -28.79 -7.04
C ARG A 311 11.96 -29.00 -5.63
N GLU A 312 11.12 -28.08 -5.16
CA GLU A 312 10.55 -28.10 -3.82
C GLU A 312 9.03 -27.88 -3.89
N GLU A 313 8.27 -28.78 -3.32
CA GLU A 313 6.82 -28.59 -3.19
C GLU A 313 6.52 -27.58 -2.08
N VAL A 314 5.65 -26.63 -2.40
CA VAL A 314 5.19 -25.55 -1.51
C VAL A 314 3.69 -25.56 -1.41
N VAL A 315 3.20 -25.41 -0.18
CA VAL A 315 1.76 -25.26 0.12
C VAL A 315 1.55 -23.94 0.83
N MET A 316 0.56 -23.16 0.40
CA MET A 316 0.18 -21.92 1.08
C MET A 316 -1.34 -21.75 1.17
N GLN A 317 -1.82 -21.05 2.21
CA GLN A 317 -3.25 -20.80 2.43
C GLN A 317 -3.80 -19.59 1.65
N LEU A 318 -2.97 -18.91 0.87
CA LEU A 318 -3.39 -17.80 0.02
C LEU A 318 -3.78 -18.36 -1.35
N PRO A 319 -5.05 -18.22 -1.78
CA PRO A 319 -5.53 -18.80 -3.02
C PRO A 319 -5.02 -18.06 -4.26
N GLY A 320 -4.71 -18.83 -5.30
CA GLY A 320 -4.61 -18.35 -6.67
C GLY A 320 -3.22 -18.01 -7.19
N GLN A 321 -3.14 -18.04 -8.51
CA GLN A 321 -1.89 -17.87 -9.27
C GLN A 321 -1.21 -16.53 -8.98
N PHE A 322 -1.98 -15.45 -8.79
CA PHE A 322 -1.38 -14.15 -8.43
C PHE A 322 -0.65 -14.19 -7.06
N ASN A 323 -1.10 -15.05 -6.12
CA ASN A 323 -0.38 -15.24 -4.86
C ASN A 323 0.82 -16.17 -5.02
N ILE A 324 0.83 -17.06 -6.01
CA ILE A 324 2.03 -17.83 -6.38
C ILE A 324 3.12 -16.86 -6.88
N TYR A 325 2.81 -15.88 -7.75
CA TYR A 325 3.76 -14.82 -8.12
C TYR A 325 4.29 -14.05 -6.92
N ASN A 326 3.41 -13.68 -5.97
CA ASN A 326 3.81 -12.99 -4.74
C ASN A 326 4.74 -13.85 -3.88
N ALA A 327 4.48 -15.17 -3.81
CA ALA A 327 5.32 -16.13 -3.09
C ALA A 327 6.68 -16.32 -3.77
N LEU A 328 6.72 -16.45 -5.11
CA LEU A 328 7.99 -16.55 -5.85
C LEU A 328 8.89 -15.34 -5.61
N ALA A 329 8.32 -14.13 -5.66
CA ALA A 329 9.04 -12.91 -5.34
C ALA A 329 9.61 -12.92 -3.91
N ALA A 330 8.82 -13.37 -2.92
CA ALA A 330 9.27 -13.49 -1.54
C ALA A 330 10.33 -14.58 -1.35
N ILE A 331 10.21 -15.71 -2.05
CA ILE A 331 11.20 -16.81 -2.07
C ILE A 331 12.52 -16.32 -2.70
N SER A 332 12.46 -15.54 -3.79
CA SER A 332 13.64 -14.94 -4.40
C SER A 332 14.36 -14.04 -3.42
N VAL A 333 13.65 -13.15 -2.72
CA VAL A 333 14.22 -12.31 -1.65
C VAL A 333 14.88 -13.17 -0.57
N ALA A 334 14.17 -14.20 -0.08
CA ALA A 334 14.67 -15.11 0.97
C ALA A 334 15.98 -15.83 0.57
N GLY A 335 16.14 -16.13 -0.72
CA GLY A 335 17.39 -16.71 -1.26
C GLY A 335 18.61 -15.84 -1.00
N HIS A 336 18.49 -14.51 -1.13
CA HIS A 336 19.58 -13.56 -0.84
C HIS A 336 19.89 -13.44 0.66
N PHE A 337 18.96 -13.83 1.53
CA PHE A 337 19.17 -13.96 2.98
C PHE A 337 19.62 -15.37 3.39
N LYS A 338 19.79 -16.29 2.43
CA LYS A 338 20.19 -17.69 2.66
C LYS A 338 19.25 -18.42 3.62
N VAL A 339 17.95 -18.13 3.55
CA VAL A 339 16.93 -18.80 4.37
C VAL A 339 16.82 -20.25 3.95
N ASP A 340 16.72 -21.15 4.93
CA ASP A 340 16.54 -22.58 4.70
C ASP A 340 15.15 -22.88 4.08
N ARG A 341 15.10 -23.90 3.22
CA ARG A 341 13.89 -24.29 2.48
C ARG A 341 12.72 -24.68 3.38
N GLU A 342 13.01 -25.39 4.45
CA GLU A 342 11.96 -25.83 5.39
C GLU A 342 11.39 -24.61 6.15
N GLN A 343 12.21 -23.59 6.43
CA GLN A 343 11.73 -22.33 7.02
C GLN A 343 10.84 -21.56 6.03
N ILE A 344 11.22 -21.52 4.74
CA ILE A 344 10.38 -20.90 3.68
C ILE A 344 9.02 -21.60 3.61
N LYS A 345 9.00 -22.94 3.52
CA LYS A 345 7.76 -23.74 3.45
C LYS A 345 6.90 -23.56 4.69
N ALA A 346 7.50 -23.62 5.87
CA ALA A 346 6.82 -23.41 7.15
C ALA A 346 6.18 -22.02 7.26
N ALA A 347 6.89 -20.97 6.80
CA ALA A 347 6.37 -19.61 6.79
C ALA A 347 5.18 -19.47 5.83
N LEU A 348 5.31 -19.94 4.59
CA LEU A 348 4.26 -19.84 3.57
C LEU A 348 2.99 -20.63 3.95
N ALA A 349 3.12 -21.79 4.57
CA ALA A 349 2.01 -22.61 5.00
C ALA A 349 1.11 -21.95 6.07
N LYS A 350 1.68 -21.07 6.90
CA LYS A 350 0.96 -20.42 8.02
C LYS A 350 0.69 -18.92 7.81
N GLN A 351 1.28 -18.30 6.79
CA GLN A 351 1.20 -16.85 6.62
C GLN A 351 -0.22 -16.39 6.31
N VAL A 352 -0.70 -15.44 7.09
CA VAL A 352 -1.96 -14.73 6.88
C VAL A 352 -1.64 -13.27 6.56
N VAL A 353 -2.31 -12.72 5.55
CA VAL A 353 -2.21 -11.31 5.19
C VAL A 353 -3.54 -10.64 5.51
N PRO A 354 -3.58 -9.68 6.46
CA PRO A 354 -4.84 -9.07 6.87
C PRO A 354 -5.60 -8.44 5.70
N GLY A 355 -6.85 -8.86 5.50
CA GLY A 355 -7.71 -8.34 4.43
C GLY A 355 -7.28 -8.65 3.00
N ARG A 356 -6.45 -9.68 2.78
CA ARG A 356 -6.05 -10.21 1.47
C ARG A 356 -6.33 -11.70 1.43
N CYS A 357 -7.41 -12.09 0.76
CA CYS A 357 -7.90 -13.49 0.79
C CYS A 357 -7.85 -14.09 2.21
N GLN A 358 -8.09 -13.26 3.23
CA GLN A 358 -7.99 -13.67 4.62
C GLN A 358 -9.14 -14.62 4.96
N ASN A 359 -8.80 -15.87 5.28
CA ASN A 359 -9.78 -16.88 5.70
C ASN A 359 -10.23 -16.62 7.13
N MET A 360 -11.56 -16.62 7.34
CA MET A 360 -12.21 -16.38 8.63
C MET A 360 -12.94 -17.61 9.17
N SER A 361 -13.21 -18.63 8.35
CA SER A 361 -14.15 -19.72 8.65
C SER A 361 -13.47 -21.03 9.05
N ALA A 362 -12.69 -21.05 10.13
CA ALA A 362 -12.08 -22.29 10.59
C ALA A 362 -13.15 -23.36 10.96
N GLY A 363 -13.24 -24.46 10.18
CA GLY A 363 -14.05 -25.62 10.53
C GLY A 363 -15.55 -25.57 10.22
N ALA A 364 -16.04 -24.50 9.56
CA ALA A 364 -17.48 -24.32 9.31
C ALA A 364 -18.05 -25.16 8.14
N GLY A 365 -17.20 -25.90 7.42
CA GLY A 365 -17.60 -26.68 6.24
C GLY A 365 -17.79 -25.86 4.96
N TYR A 366 -17.72 -24.55 5.03
CA TYR A 366 -17.64 -23.58 3.94
C TYR A 366 -16.44 -22.64 4.18
N VAL A 367 -16.10 -21.82 3.20
CA VAL A 367 -15.00 -20.84 3.30
C VAL A 367 -15.57 -19.44 3.30
N PHE A 368 -15.17 -18.61 4.28
CA PHE A 368 -15.48 -17.17 4.33
C PHE A 368 -14.18 -16.38 4.22
N LEU A 369 -14.04 -15.60 3.15
CA LEU A 369 -12.84 -14.78 2.88
C LEU A 369 -13.14 -13.29 3.02
N ILE A 370 -12.14 -12.54 3.50
CA ILE A 370 -12.12 -11.08 3.42
C ILE A 370 -11.03 -10.67 2.44
N ASP A 371 -11.38 -9.78 1.47
CA ASP A 371 -10.43 -9.27 0.49
C ASP A 371 -10.60 -7.77 0.21
N TYR A 372 -9.54 -7.15 -0.26
CA TYR A 372 -9.48 -5.71 -0.59
C TYR A 372 -9.90 -5.41 -2.04
N ALA A 373 -10.31 -6.37 -2.83
CA ALA A 373 -10.72 -6.18 -4.22
C ALA A 373 -11.84 -5.10 -4.33
N HIS A 374 -11.48 -3.91 -4.80
CA HIS A 374 -12.34 -2.72 -4.82
C HIS A 374 -12.45 -2.08 -6.21
N ASN A 375 -11.94 -2.72 -7.23
CA ASN A 375 -12.09 -2.36 -8.64
C ASN A 375 -12.45 -3.59 -9.47
N GLU A 376 -12.85 -3.37 -10.73
CA GLU A 376 -13.33 -4.43 -11.61
C GLU A 376 -12.29 -5.54 -11.80
N MET A 377 -11.06 -5.18 -12.13
CA MET A 377 -9.99 -6.14 -12.43
C MET A 377 -9.62 -6.99 -11.21
N SER A 378 -9.47 -6.37 -10.02
CA SER A 378 -9.16 -7.12 -8.80
C SER A 378 -10.30 -8.04 -8.40
N LEU A 379 -11.57 -7.61 -8.57
CA LEU A 379 -12.73 -8.46 -8.31
C LEU A 379 -12.81 -9.64 -9.29
N ARG A 380 -12.55 -9.39 -10.57
CA ARG A 380 -12.50 -10.43 -11.60
C ARG A 380 -11.44 -11.49 -11.28
N ASN A 381 -10.20 -11.05 -11.06
CA ASN A 381 -9.08 -11.94 -10.75
C ASN A 381 -9.36 -12.78 -9.49
N LEU A 382 -9.97 -12.17 -8.47
CA LEU A 382 -10.36 -12.86 -7.25
C LEU A 382 -11.43 -13.93 -7.54
N LEU A 383 -12.54 -13.56 -8.19
CA LEU A 383 -13.63 -14.51 -8.44
C LEU A 383 -13.23 -15.63 -9.41
N GLU A 384 -12.45 -15.34 -10.47
CA GLU A 384 -11.90 -16.36 -11.37
C GLU A 384 -10.97 -17.33 -10.64
N THR A 385 -10.17 -16.83 -9.72
CA THR A 385 -9.31 -17.63 -8.84
C THR A 385 -10.15 -18.56 -7.97
N LEU A 386 -11.17 -18.01 -7.29
CA LEU A 386 -12.00 -18.81 -6.38
C LEU A 386 -12.83 -19.87 -7.13
N ARG A 387 -13.15 -19.65 -8.41
CA ARG A 387 -13.80 -20.66 -9.25
C ARG A 387 -12.93 -21.90 -9.50
N LYS A 388 -11.60 -21.76 -9.51
CA LYS A 388 -10.67 -22.90 -9.69
C LYS A 388 -10.74 -23.93 -8.54
N PHE A 389 -11.32 -23.56 -7.40
CA PHE A 389 -11.55 -24.44 -6.25
C PHE A 389 -12.86 -25.25 -6.35
N GLU A 390 -13.63 -25.09 -7.43
CA GLU A 390 -14.89 -25.79 -7.69
C GLU A 390 -15.87 -25.72 -6.50
N PRO A 391 -16.20 -24.50 -6.00
CA PRO A 391 -17.15 -24.35 -4.91
C PRO A 391 -18.55 -24.82 -5.31
N ALA A 392 -19.36 -25.28 -4.35
CA ALA A 392 -20.78 -25.54 -4.58
C ALA A 392 -21.50 -24.24 -5.01
N ARG A 393 -21.25 -23.14 -4.30
CA ARG A 393 -21.65 -21.79 -4.70
C ARG A 393 -20.51 -20.81 -4.41
N LEU A 394 -20.32 -19.86 -5.32
CA LEU A 394 -19.47 -18.69 -5.10
C LEU A 394 -20.35 -17.47 -4.80
N ILE A 395 -20.31 -17.00 -3.56
CA ILE A 395 -21.11 -15.89 -3.05
C ILE A 395 -20.20 -14.68 -2.86
N VAL A 396 -20.57 -13.53 -3.44
CA VAL A 396 -19.80 -12.30 -3.28
C VAL A 396 -20.61 -11.23 -2.57
N ILE A 397 -20.00 -10.59 -1.56
CA ILE A 397 -20.55 -9.46 -0.82
C ILE A 397 -19.66 -8.26 -1.11
N PHE A 398 -20.20 -7.19 -1.72
CA PHE A 398 -19.41 -6.00 -1.97
C PHE A 398 -20.25 -4.75 -2.14
N GLY A 399 -19.59 -3.61 -2.01
CA GLY A 399 -20.08 -2.30 -2.35
C GLY A 399 -19.03 -1.49 -3.08
N CYS A 400 -19.36 -0.26 -3.44
CA CYS A 400 -18.42 0.67 -4.06
C CYS A 400 -18.32 1.98 -3.28
N GLY A 401 -17.14 2.59 -3.30
CA GLY A 401 -16.92 3.89 -2.67
C GLY A 401 -17.60 5.04 -3.43
N GLY A 402 -18.14 5.99 -2.69
CA GLY A 402 -18.63 7.27 -3.21
C GLY A 402 -17.48 8.18 -3.67
N ASN A 403 -17.81 9.23 -4.46
CA ASN A 403 -16.83 10.14 -5.06
C ASN A 403 -15.73 9.43 -5.87
N ARG A 404 -16.13 8.34 -6.54
CA ARG A 404 -15.30 7.53 -7.43
C ARG A 404 -16.00 7.36 -8.78
N SER A 405 -15.30 6.80 -9.76
CA SER A 405 -15.84 6.55 -11.10
C SER A 405 -17.15 5.74 -11.05
N VAL A 406 -18.22 6.27 -11.64
CA VAL A 406 -19.50 5.58 -11.79
C VAL A 406 -19.34 4.33 -12.67
N LEU A 407 -18.52 4.40 -13.71
CA LEU A 407 -18.24 3.27 -14.61
C LEU A 407 -17.74 2.04 -13.84
N ARG A 408 -16.90 2.25 -12.82
CA ARG A 408 -16.41 1.17 -11.95
C ARG A 408 -17.55 0.38 -11.29
N ARG A 409 -18.63 1.04 -10.89
CA ARG A 409 -19.79 0.42 -10.23
C ARG A 409 -20.51 -0.55 -11.17
N TYR A 410 -20.76 -0.11 -12.40
CA TYR A 410 -21.34 -0.96 -13.44
C TYR A 410 -20.43 -2.15 -13.78
N GLN A 411 -19.13 -1.91 -13.98
CA GLN A 411 -18.17 -2.96 -14.31
C GLN A 411 -18.03 -4.01 -13.19
N MET A 412 -17.99 -3.59 -11.93
CA MET A 412 -17.96 -4.53 -10.79
C MET A 412 -19.26 -5.32 -10.68
N GLY A 413 -20.42 -4.70 -10.92
CA GLY A 413 -21.71 -5.38 -11.00
C GLY A 413 -21.74 -6.42 -12.12
N GLU A 414 -21.28 -6.06 -13.30
CA GLU A 414 -21.17 -6.98 -14.45
C GLU A 414 -20.24 -8.17 -14.15
N THR A 415 -19.09 -7.92 -13.56
CA THR A 415 -18.12 -8.96 -13.17
C THR A 415 -18.74 -9.93 -12.15
N ALA A 416 -19.42 -9.42 -11.12
CA ALA A 416 -20.10 -10.24 -10.13
C ALA A 416 -21.20 -11.07 -10.78
N GLY A 417 -22.05 -10.48 -11.62
CA GLY A 417 -23.14 -11.19 -12.29
C GLY A 417 -22.67 -12.30 -13.26
N ARG A 418 -21.46 -12.17 -13.82
CA ARG A 418 -20.87 -13.20 -14.69
C ARG A 418 -20.17 -14.33 -13.93
N LEU A 419 -19.57 -14.04 -12.79
CA LEU A 419 -18.65 -14.95 -12.11
C LEU A 419 -19.19 -15.51 -10.79
N ALA A 420 -20.07 -14.81 -10.07
CA ALA A 420 -20.68 -15.30 -8.83
C ALA A 420 -21.98 -16.07 -9.09
N ASP A 421 -22.33 -16.98 -8.19
CA ASP A 421 -23.63 -17.65 -8.19
C ASP A 421 -24.68 -16.83 -7.45
N PHE A 422 -24.24 -16.08 -6.41
CA PHE A 422 -25.08 -15.17 -5.67
C PHE A 422 -24.31 -13.89 -5.29
N THR A 423 -24.95 -12.73 -5.42
CA THR A 423 -24.35 -11.44 -5.10
C THR A 423 -25.13 -10.71 -4.02
N ILE A 424 -24.46 -10.28 -2.96
CA ILE A 424 -25.04 -9.40 -1.95
C ILE A 424 -24.43 -8.01 -2.15
N ILE A 425 -25.25 -7.07 -2.64
CA ILE A 425 -24.83 -5.69 -2.84
C ILE A 425 -25.04 -4.92 -1.53
N THR A 426 -23.97 -4.32 -1.00
CA THR A 426 -24.01 -3.61 0.28
C THR A 426 -23.33 -2.24 0.20
N SER A 427 -23.34 -1.46 1.30
CA SER A 427 -22.61 -0.20 1.39
C SER A 427 -21.12 -0.44 1.68
N ASP A 428 -20.26 0.37 1.05
CA ASP A 428 -18.84 0.50 1.36
C ASP A 428 -18.59 1.84 2.08
N ASN A 429 -17.75 2.71 1.57
CA ASN A 429 -17.55 4.09 2.01
C ASN A 429 -18.38 5.06 1.13
N PRO A 430 -19.63 5.34 1.42
CA PRO A 430 -20.47 6.18 0.54
C PRO A 430 -20.00 7.64 0.45
N ARG A 431 -19.19 8.08 1.40
CA ARG A 431 -18.67 9.45 1.50
C ARG A 431 -19.80 10.48 1.41
N TRP A 432 -19.85 11.28 0.36
CA TRP A 432 -20.84 12.33 0.16
C TRP A 432 -22.04 11.91 -0.72
N GLU A 433 -22.03 10.66 -1.23
CA GLU A 433 -23.10 10.14 -2.08
C GLU A 433 -24.12 9.31 -1.27
N ASP A 434 -25.31 9.19 -1.82
CA ASP A 434 -26.35 8.30 -1.28
C ASP A 434 -25.97 6.83 -1.53
N PRO A 435 -25.90 5.99 -0.48
CA PRO A 435 -25.51 4.58 -0.63
C PRO A 435 -26.51 3.78 -1.49
N GLY A 436 -27.80 4.11 -1.45
CA GLY A 436 -28.82 3.46 -2.27
C GLY A 436 -28.59 3.71 -3.76
N ARG A 437 -28.19 4.93 -4.14
CA ARG A 437 -27.83 5.27 -5.51
C ARG A 437 -26.61 4.49 -6.00
N ILE A 438 -25.59 4.34 -5.15
CA ILE A 438 -24.38 3.54 -5.48
C ILE A 438 -24.79 2.09 -5.72
N MET A 439 -25.58 1.51 -4.82
CA MET A 439 -26.05 0.12 -4.92
C MET A 439 -26.90 -0.12 -6.18
N ASN A 440 -27.77 0.84 -6.56
CA ASN A 440 -28.55 0.75 -7.80
C ASN A 440 -27.66 0.73 -9.04
N GLN A 441 -26.59 1.52 -9.09
CA GLN A 441 -25.62 1.51 -10.20
C GLN A 441 -24.84 0.18 -10.30
N ILE A 442 -24.53 -0.47 -9.18
CA ILE A 442 -23.96 -1.83 -9.17
C ILE A 442 -24.99 -2.83 -9.71
N GLU A 443 -26.24 -2.74 -9.24
CA GLU A 443 -27.37 -3.57 -9.68
C GLU A 443 -27.60 -3.47 -11.19
N ASP A 444 -27.56 -2.25 -11.75
CA ASP A 444 -27.74 -2.02 -13.19
C ASP A 444 -26.68 -2.78 -14.03
N GLY A 445 -25.41 -2.75 -13.59
CA GLY A 445 -24.35 -3.52 -14.23
C GLY A 445 -24.58 -5.03 -14.13
N LEU A 446 -25.05 -5.51 -12.97
CA LEU A 446 -25.30 -6.91 -12.70
C LEU A 446 -26.48 -7.44 -13.51
N ARG A 447 -27.60 -6.70 -13.56
CA ARG A 447 -28.83 -7.08 -14.31
C ARG A 447 -28.60 -7.29 -15.80
N GLY A 448 -27.60 -6.60 -16.38
CA GLY A 448 -27.26 -6.74 -17.81
C GLY A 448 -26.57 -8.05 -18.16
N THR A 449 -26.25 -8.88 -17.18
CA THR A 449 -25.48 -10.12 -17.40
C THR A 449 -26.38 -11.35 -17.51
N VAL A 450 -25.88 -12.33 -18.26
CA VAL A 450 -26.45 -13.69 -18.34
C VAL A 450 -25.32 -14.69 -18.25
N ARG A 451 -25.44 -15.67 -17.36
CA ARG A 451 -24.48 -16.76 -17.20
C ARG A 451 -25.17 -18.08 -17.52
N ALA A 452 -24.66 -18.81 -18.51
CA ALA A 452 -25.24 -20.09 -18.95
C ALA A 452 -26.77 -20.05 -19.20
N GLY A 453 -27.28 -18.91 -19.72
CA GLY A 453 -28.73 -18.74 -19.95
C GLY A 453 -29.56 -18.36 -18.73
N VAL A 454 -28.93 -18.22 -17.55
CA VAL A 454 -29.61 -17.88 -16.28
C VAL A 454 -29.31 -16.43 -15.90
N LYS A 455 -30.33 -15.69 -15.45
CA LYS A 455 -30.18 -14.35 -14.90
C LYS A 455 -29.44 -14.42 -13.56
N PRO A 456 -28.65 -13.38 -13.21
CA PRO A 456 -27.91 -13.34 -11.96
C PRO A 456 -28.85 -13.31 -10.74
N SER A 457 -28.50 -14.07 -9.71
CA SER A 457 -29.20 -14.05 -8.43
C SER A 457 -28.50 -13.07 -7.47
N TYR A 458 -29.28 -12.17 -6.86
CA TYR A 458 -28.72 -11.15 -5.96
C TYR A 458 -29.76 -10.59 -4.99
N ILE A 459 -29.24 -9.95 -3.92
CA ILE A 459 -30.01 -9.15 -2.95
C ILE A 459 -29.26 -7.84 -2.64
N LYS A 460 -30.01 -6.80 -2.25
CA LYS A 460 -29.44 -5.54 -1.75
C LYS A 460 -29.68 -5.44 -0.26
N ILE A 461 -28.63 -5.34 0.54
CA ILE A 461 -28.67 -5.12 1.99
C ILE A 461 -27.73 -3.98 2.31
N ALA A 462 -28.28 -2.78 2.58
CA ALA A 462 -27.48 -1.57 2.74
C ALA A 462 -26.55 -1.63 3.97
N ASP A 463 -27.02 -2.18 5.07
CA ASP A 463 -26.21 -2.41 6.26
C ASP A 463 -25.20 -3.54 6.03
N ARG A 464 -23.91 -3.23 6.13
CA ARG A 464 -22.83 -4.18 5.84
C ARG A 464 -22.77 -5.32 6.85
N ARG A 465 -23.11 -5.07 8.12
CA ARG A 465 -23.21 -6.11 9.15
C ARG A 465 -24.35 -7.07 8.83
N ALA A 466 -25.53 -6.56 8.56
CA ALA A 466 -26.68 -7.38 8.17
C ALA A 466 -26.42 -8.19 6.88
N ALA A 467 -25.66 -7.63 5.94
CA ALA A 467 -25.24 -8.34 4.72
C ALA A 467 -24.32 -9.54 5.03
N VAL A 468 -23.40 -9.40 5.97
CA VAL A 468 -22.53 -10.50 6.44
C VAL A 468 -23.32 -11.54 7.21
N GLU A 469 -24.18 -11.15 8.16
CA GLU A 469 -25.03 -12.02 8.94
C GLU A 469 -25.97 -12.85 8.03
N TYR A 470 -26.58 -12.21 7.01
CA TYR A 470 -27.36 -12.89 6.00
C TYR A 470 -26.54 -13.92 5.21
N ALA A 471 -25.33 -13.58 4.78
CA ALA A 471 -24.48 -14.51 4.06
C ALA A 471 -24.08 -15.73 4.91
N VAL A 472 -23.76 -15.53 6.18
CA VAL A 472 -23.47 -16.62 7.13
C VAL A 472 -24.70 -17.50 7.34
N SER A 473 -25.91 -16.92 7.45
CA SER A 473 -27.15 -17.67 7.67
C SER A 473 -27.55 -18.58 6.51
N MET A 474 -27.16 -18.21 5.28
CA MET A 474 -27.47 -18.99 4.08
C MET A 474 -26.33 -19.89 3.61
N ALA A 475 -25.20 -19.90 4.31
CA ALA A 475 -24.01 -20.65 3.94
C ALA A 475 -24.26 -22.16 4.01
N GLU A 476 -23.84 -22.87 2.98
CA GLU A 476 -23.92 -24.31 2.87
C GLU A 476 -22.54 -24.96 2.71
N LYS A 477 -22.49 -26.26 2.87
CA LYS A 477 -21.22 -26.99 2.74
C LYS A 477 -20.60 -26.81 1.34
N ARG A 478 -19.28 -26.53 1.33
CA ARG A 478 -18.49 -26.24 0.12
C ARG A 478 -18.82 -24.90 -0.56
N ASP A 479 -19.56 -24.00 0.07
CA ASP A 479 -19.65 -22.62 -0.41
C ASP A 479 -18.32 -21.89 -0.22
N ILE A 480 -18.04 -20.97 -1.13
CA ILE A 480 -17.04 -19.90 -0.92
C ILE A 480 -17.78 -18.58 -0.86
N ILE A 481 -17.69 -17.90 0.27
CA ILE A 481 -18.23 -16.56 0.50
C ILE A 481 -17.06 -15.60 0.54
N VAL A 482 -17.11 -14.52 -0.24
CA VAL A 482 -16.07 -13.48 -0.21
C VAL A 482 -16.66 -12.10 0.06
N LEU A 483 -16.21 -11.47 1.14
CA LEU A 483 -16.50 -10.08 1.49
C LEU A 483 -15.41 -9.19 0.92
N ALA A 484 -15.72 -8.47 -0.17
CA ALA A 484 -14.77 -7.68 -0.93
C ALA A 484 -14.94 -6.17 -0.68
N GLY A 485 -13.87 -5.42 -0.99
CA GLY A 485 -13.83 -3.97 -1.03
C GLY A 485 -12.98 -3.32 0.06
N LYS A 486 -13.22 -3.63 1.33
CA LYS A 486 -12.57 -2.96 2.47
C LYS A 486 -11.32 -3.67 2.97
N GLY A 487 -11.27 -5.00 2.91
CA GLY A 487 -10.14 -5.79 3.36
C GLY A 487 -9.72 -5.45 4.80
N HIS A 488 -8.60 -4.77 4.96
CA HIS A 488 -8.04 -4.38 6.25
C HIS A 488 -8.61 -3.08 6.84
N GLU A 489 -9.44 -2.32 6.11
CA GLU A 489 -10.01 -1.06 6.59
C GLU A 489 -10.92 -1.30 7.81
N SER A 490 -10.72 -0.51 8.87
CA SER A 490 -11.46 -0.62 10.14
C SER A 490 -12.50 0.50 10.33
N TYR A 491 -12.90 1.17 9.25
CA TYR A 491 -13.85 2.29 9.30
C TYR A 491 -14.79 2.32 8.09
N GLN A 492 -15.92 2.99 8.22
CA GLN A 492 -16.77 3.42 7.12
C GLN A 492 -16.82 4.95 7.09
N GLU A 493 -16.57 5.55 5.92
CA GLU A 493 -16.58 7.00 5.74
C GLU A 493 -17.94 7.47 5.19
N ILE A 494 -18.66 8.27 6.00
CA ILE A 494 -19.96 8.87 5.66
C ILE A 494 -19.88 10.38 5.89
N LYS A 495 -20.10 11.19 4.86
CA LYS A 495 -20.06 12.66 4.90
C LYS A 495 -18.79 13.22 5.54
N GLY A 496 -17.63 12.61 5.23
CA GLY A 496 -16.33 13.00 5.76
C GLY A 496 -16.02 12.53 7.18
N ILE A 497 -16.97 11.86 7.87
CA ILE A 497 -16.78 11.29 9.19
C ILE A 497 -16.46 9.79 9.05
N ARG A 498 -15.46 9.32 9.79
CA ARG A 498 -15.11 7.90 9.86
C ARG A 498 -15.75 7.24 11.06
N TYR A 499 -16.64 6.30 10.80
CA TYR A 499 -17.28 5.48 11.82
C TYR A 499 -16.54 4.14 11.94
N PRO A 500 -16.31 3.60 13.14
CA PRO A 500 -15.70 2.29 13.32
C PRO A 500 -16.51 1.19 12.62
N LEU A 501 -15.86 0.46 11.70
CA LEU A 501 -16.43 -0.70 11.02
C LEU A 501 -15.27 -1.56 10.52
N ASP A 502 -15.12 -2.75 11.10
CA ASP A 502 -14.07 -3.72 10.76
C ASP A 502 -14.73 -5.02 10.31
N ASP A 503 -14.58 -5.34 9.03
CA ASP A 503 -15.16 -6.54 8.42
C ASP A 503 -14.75 -7.82 9.16
N ARG A 504 -13.51 -7.91 9.66
CA ARG A 504 -13.00 -9.08 10.39
C ARG A 504 -13.77 -9.31 11.68
N LYS A 505 -14.04 -8.24 12.43
CA LYS A 505 -14.83 -8.33 13.66
C LYS A 505 -16.27 -8.72 13.38
N ILE A 506 -16.87 -8.12 12.35
CA ILE A 506 -18.24 -8.40 11.95
C ILE A 506 -18.39 -9.88 11.57
N VAL A 507 -17.49 -10.38 10.73
CA VAL A 507 -17.49 -11.78 10.30
C VAL A 507 -17.26 -12.72 11.49
N GLN A 508 -16.29 -12.41 12.35
CA GLN A 508 -16.03 -13.24 13.56
C GLN A 508 -17.25 -13.30 14.48
N GLU A 509 -17.88 -12.16 14.75
CA GLU A 509 -19.09 -12.09 15.57
C GLU A 509 -20.26 -12.87 14.96
N ALA A 510 -20.41 -12.82 13.61
CA ALA A 510 -21.44 -13.57 12.91
C ALA A 510 -21.18 -15.08 12.95
N LEU A 511 -19.93 -15.51 12.85
CA LEU A 511 -19.53 -16.92 12.94
C LEU A 511 -19.69 -17.47 14.36
N ASP A 512 -19.35 -16.68 15.38
CA ASP A 512 -19.40 -17.08 16.80
C ASP A 512 -20.82 -17.00 17.38
N GLY A 513 -21.65 -16.10 16.88
CA GLY A 513 -22.94 -15.73 17.49
C GLY A 513 -24.12 -16.62 17.16
N GLY A 514 -23.97 -17.60 16.25
CA GLY A 514 -25.13 -18.37 15.76
C GLY A 514 -26.24 -17.44 15.21
N VAL A 515 -26.72 -17.73 14.05
CA VAL A 515 -27.70 -16.96 13.27
C VAL A 515 -28.82 -16.37 14.14
N ARG A 516 -28.94 -15.03 14.21
CA ARG A 516 -30.23 -14.40 14.58
C ARG A 516 -31.20 -14.74 13.44
N GLU A 517 -32.29 -15.47 13.74
CA GLU A 517 -33.35 -15.71 12.78
C GLU A 517 -33.91 -14.38 12.30
N TYR A 518 -33.56 -14.00 11.08
CA TYR A 518 -34.23 -12.92 10.37
C TYR A 518 -35.52 -13.49 9.77
N HIS A 519 -36.66 -13.23 10.41
CA HIS A 519 -37.95 -13.42 9.77
C HIS A 519 -38.11 -12.36 8.66
N CYS A 520 -38.21 -12.82 7.41
CA CYS A 520 -38.52 -11.99 6.23
C CYS A 520 -39.86 -11.30 6.33
#